data_84874ee753648d3be96b5ddd899991b3
#
_entry.id   84874ee753648d3be96b5ddd899991b3
#
_cell.length_a   1.000
_cell.length_b   1.000
_cell.length_c   1.000
_cell.angle_alpha   90.00
_cell.angle_beta   90.00
_cell.angle_gamma   90.00
#
_symmetry.space_group_name_H-M   'P 1'
#
loop_
_entity.id
_entity.type
_entity.pdbx_description
1 polymer ?
#
loop_
_entity_poly.entity_id
_entity_poly.type
_entity_poly.pdbx_seq_one_letter_code
_entity_poly.pdbx_strand_id
1 'polypeptide(L)'
;MKKVVLVLFLGMWSALIASEVVFETTQGTIVFALKPEVAPKACENFEGLVKKGYYNGISFHRIIKGFMIQGGDPTGTGRGGESIYGKPFEDEFKPNIMFSKPGILAMANAGRNTNGSQFFITTVPTPHLNGRHTIFGEVVEGMDVVRKLENIVTDGRDMPMQPQKIIKAYLK
;
A
#
# COMPACT_ATOMS: atom_id res chain seq x y z
N MET A 1 -57.06 23.46 -8.40
CA MET A 1 -56.09 23.26 -7.31
C MET A 1 -55.04 22.25 -7.77
N LYS A 2 -53.83 22.70 -8.14
CA LYS A 2 -52.73 21.82 -8.62
C LYS A 2 -51.90 21.39 -7.41
N LYS A 3 -51.86 20.08 -7.11
CA LYS A 3 -51.00 19.51 -6.07
C LYS A 3 -49.57 19.44 -6.59
N VAL A 4 -48.68 20.21 -6.00
CA VAL A 4 -47.22 20.11 -6.23
C VAL A 4 -46.71 18.96 -5.35
N VAL A 5 -46.24 17.89 -5.97
CA VAL A 5 -45.57 16.80 -5.31
C VAL A 5 -44.07 17.14 -5.24
N LEU A 6 -43.60 17.50 -4.06
CA LEU A 6 -42.19 17.75 -3.79
C LEU A 6 -41.48 16.40 -3.60
N VAL A 7 -40.75 15.96 -4.63
CA VAL A 7 -39.91 14.77 -4.55
C VAL A 7 -38.57 15.19 -3.90
N LEU A 8 -38.41 14.85 -2.62
CA LEU A 8 -37.12 14.97 -1.91
C LEU A 8 -36.21 13.89 -2.42
N PHE A 9 -35.24 14.27 -3.26
CA PHE A 9 -34.08 13.43 -3.54
C PHE A 9 -33.15 13.44 -2.31
N LEU A 10 -33.24 12.41 -1.47
CA LEU A 10 -32.19 12.11 -0.50
C LEU A 10 -31.00 11.56 -1.29
N GLY A 11 -30.05 12.43 -1.58
CA GLY A 11 -28.73 12.02 -2.06
C GLY A 11 -28.04 11.23 -0.94
N MET A 12 -27.99 9.90 -1.08
CA MET A 12 -27.09 9.07 -0.27
C MET A 12 -25.66 9.42 -0.66
N TRP A 13 -25.03 10.33 0.09
CA TRP A 13 -23.60 10.44 0.10
C TRP A 13 -23.05 9.19 0.79
N SER A 14 -22.62 8.22 0.00
CA SER A 14 -21.78 7.14 0.49
C SER A 14 -20.46 7.78 0.92
N ALA A 15 -20.27 8.00 2.21
CA ALA A 15 -18.97 8.34 2.74
C ALA A 15 -18.04 7.18 2.34
N LEU A 16 -16.99 7.45 1.57
CA LEU A 16 -15.90 6.52 1.35
C LEU A 16 -15.24 6.29 2.73
N ILE A 17 -15.65 5.22 3.41
CA ILE A 17 -15.01 4.81 4.66
C ILE A 17 -13.63 4.28 4.27
N ALA A 18 -12.59 4.87 4.84
CA ALA A 18 -11.23 4.39 4.66
C ALA A 18 -11.16 2.94 5.17
N SER A 19 -10.84 2.00 4.27
CA SER A 19 -10.69 0.60 4.65
C SER A 19 -9.37 0.42 5.40
N GLU A 20 -9.38 -0.41 6.44
CA GLU A 20 -8.16 -0.86 7.09
C GLU A 20 -7.75 -2.24 6.57
N VAL A 21 -6.46 -2.38 6.29
CA VAL A 21 -5.84 -3.64 5.89
C VAL A 21 -4.87 -4.08 6.99
N VAL A 22 -4.97 -5.34 7.38
CA VAL A 22 -4.09 -5.94 8.38
C VAL A 22 -3.11 -6.89 7.72
N PHE A 23 -1.82 -6.73 8.01
CA PHE A 23 -0.78 -7.70 7.70
C PHE A 23 -0.26 -8.34 8.97
N GLU A 24 -0.47 -9.63 9.12
CA GLU A 24 0.25 -10.46 10.07
C GLU A 24 1.59 -10.85 9.44
N THR A 25 2.69 -10.43 10.02
CA THR A 25 4.03 -10.66 9.48
C THR A 25 4.88 -11.52 10.41
N THR A 26 6.03 -11.98 9.93
CA THR A 26 7.02 -12.69 10.76
C THR A 26 7.57 -11.87 11.94
N GLN A 27 7.36 -10.54 11.97
CA GLN A 27 7.82 -9.65 13.03
C GLN A 27 6.68 -9.09 13.89
N GLY A 28 5.41 -9.37 13.53
CA GLY A 28 4.22 -8.87 14.20
C GLY A 28 3.19 -8.30 13.23
N THR A 29 2.20 -7.62 13.76
CA THR A 29 1.06 -7.09 12.98
C THR A 29 1.27 -5.63 12.60
N ILE A 30 0.92 -5.29 11.37
CA ILE A 30 0.89 -3.92 10.83
C ILE A 30 -0.52 -3.66 10.34
N VAL A 31 -1.10 -2.51 10.69
CA VAL A 31 -2.39 -2.05 10.18
C VAL A 31 -2.21 -0.81 9.34
N PHE A 32 -2.79 -0.83 8.15
CA PHE A 32 -2.80 0.28 7.21
C PHE A 32 -4.19 0.89 7.12
N ALA A 33 -4.29 2.22 7.17
CA ALA A 33 -5.47 2.93 6.70
C ALA A 33 -5.27 3.32 5.23
N LEU A 34 -6.15 2.86 4.36
CA LEU A 34 -6.12 3.21 2.93
C LEU A 34 -6.76 4.58 2.71
N LYS A 35 -6.37 5.26 1.63
CA LYS A 35 -6.80 6.61 1.27
C LYS A 35 -7.45 6.64 -0.12
N PRO A 36 -8.65 6.06 -0.28
CA PRO A 36 -9.32 5.99 -1.58
C PRO A 36 -9.67 7.38 -2.16
N GLU A 37 -9.80 8.40 -1.31
CA GLU A 37 -9.96 9.79 -1.74
C GLU A 37 -8.69 10.37 -2.41
N VAL A 38 -7.52 9.75 -2.15
CA VAL A 38 -6.22 10.14 -2.73
C VAL A 38 -5.92 9.33 -3.98
N ALA A 39 -6.02 8.01 -3.88
CA ALA A 39 -5.61 7.06 -4.91
C ALA A 39 -6.62 5.89 -5.00
N PRO A 40 -7.80 6.13 -5.59
CA PRO A 40 -8.88 5.13 -5.64
C PRO A 40 -8.48 3.83 -6.34
N LYS A 41 -7.75 3.89 -7.46
CA LYS A 41 -7.31 2.69 -8.19
C LYS A 41 -6.28 1.88 -7.43
N ALA A 42 -5.30 2.54 -6.81
CA ALA A 42 -4.31 1.85 -6.01
C ALA A 42 -4.95 1.18 -4.78
N CYS A 43 -5.91 1.83 -4.12
CA CYS A 43 -6.68 1.24 -3.02
C CYS A 43 -7.51 0.04 -3.49
N GLU A 44 -8.28 0.17 -4.58
CA GLU A 44 -9.05 -0.93 -5.15
C GLU A 44 -8.17 -2.13 -5.52
N ASN A 45 -7.03 -1.87 -6.17
CA ASN A 45 -6.05 -2.89 -6.51
C ASN A 45 -5.53 -3.61 -5.26
N PHE A 46 -5.08 -2.86 -4.27
CA PHE A 46 -4.51 -3.42 -3.04
C PHE A 46 -5.54 -4.25 -2.26
N GLU A 47 -6.75 -3.71 -2.05
CA GLU A 47 -7.85 -4.44 -1.42
C GLU A 47 -8.24 -5.71 -2.19
N GLY A 48 -8.32 -5.61 -3.51
CA GLY A 48 -8.65 -6.74 -4.37
C GLY A 48 -7.62 -7.87 -4.27
N LEU A 49 -6.34 -7.52 -4.23
CA LEU A 49 -5.25 -8.48 -4.02
C LEU A 49 -5.28 -9.09 -2.60
N VAL A 50 -5.57 -8.29 -1.57
CA VAL A 50 -5.75 -8.76 -0.19
C VAL A 50 -6.92 -9.75 -0.11
N LYS A 51 -8.08 -9.44 -0.69
CA LYS A 51 -9.27 -10.31 -0.72
C LYS A 51 -9.01 -11.65 -1.42
N LYS A 52 -8.14 -11.66 -2.43
CA LYS A 52 -7.69 -12.88 -3.11
C LYS A 52 -6.64 -13.67 -2.33
N GLY A 53 -6.18 -13.20 -1.18
CA GLY A 53 -5.07 -13.81 -0.44
C GLY A 53 -3.72 -13.72 -1.15
N TYR A 54 -3.61 -12.85 -2.15
CA TYR A 54 -2.43 -12.72 -3.00
C TYR A 54 -1.14 -12.45 -2.21
N TYR A 55 -1.20 -11.62 -1.19
CA TYR A 55 -0.03 -11.25 -0.39
C TYR A 55 0.40 -12.31 0.63
N ASN A 56 -0.40 -13.36 0.87
CA ASN A 56 -0.08 -14.39 1.85
C ASN A 56 1.16 -15.16 1.45
N GLY A 57 2.13 -15.24 2.34
CA GLY A 57 3.42 -15.90 2.11
C GLY A 57 4.45 -15.08 1.33
N ILE A 58 4.08 -13.91 0.79
CA ILE A 58 5.00 -13.04 0.03
C ILE A 58 6.00 -12.39 0.99
N SER A 59 7.26 -12.32 0.54
CA SER A 59 8.35 -11.73 1.30
C SER A 59 8.45 -10.21 1.10
N PHE A 60 8.96 -9.53 2.12
CA PHE A 60 9.59 -8.23 1.95
C PHE A 60 10.98 -8.48 1.34
N HIS A 61 11.08 -8.36 0.04
CA HIS A 61 12.28 -8.78 -0.71
C HIS A 61 13.38 -7.72 -0.75
N ARG A 62 13.08 -6.49 -0.35
CA ARG A 62 14.05 -5.39 -0.30
C ARG A 62 13.80 -4.52 0.92
N ILE A 63 14.83 -4.37 1.75
CA ILE A 63 14.81 -3.55 2.96
C ILE A 63 16.03 -2.64 2.97
N ILE A 64 15.80 -1.33 2.98
CA ILE A 64 16.86 -0.34 3.10
C ILE A 64 16.63 0.46 4.39
N LYS A 65 17.53 0.29 5.35
CA LYS A 65 17.52 1.04 6.61
C LYS A 65 17.62 2.55 6.35
N GLY A 66 16.77 3.33 7.03
CA GLY A 66 16.71 4.79 6.83
C GLY A 66 16.06 5.18 5.50
N PHE A 67 15.26 4.28 4.88
CA PHE A 67 14.55 4.58 3.65
C PHE A 67 13.17 3.90 3.60
N MET A 68 13.11 2.59 3.26
CA MET A 68 11.83 1.90 3.08
C MET A 68 11.97 0.37 3.21
N ILE A 69 10.84 -0.30 3.36
CA ILE A 69 10.69 -1.75 3.21
C ILE A 69 9.73 -2.02 2.04
N GLN A 70 10.10 -2.91 1.13
CA GLN A 70 9.38 -3.21 -0.11
C GLN A 70 8.98 -4.68 -0.17
N GLY A 71 7.75 -4.93 -0.59
CA GLY A 71 7.17 -6.26 -0.77
C GLY A 71 6.16 -6.31 -1.92
N GLY A 72 5.36 -7.38 -1.94
CA GLY A 72 4.27 -7.53 -2.93
C GLY A 72 4.66 -8.19 -4.24
N ASP A 73 5.88 -8.69 -4.35
CA ASP A 73 6.34 -9.52 -5.48
C ASP A 73 6.31 -11.00 -5.10
N PRO A 74 5.44 -11.83 -5.72
CA PRO A 74 5.36 -13.26 -5.43
C PRO A 74 6.63 -14.03 -5.80
N THR A 75 7.45 -13.48 -6.72
CA THR A 75 8.72 -14.10 -7.12
C THR A 75 9.88 -13.72 -6.18
N GLY A 76 9.72 -12.68 -5.37
CA GLY A 76 10.77 -12.19 -4.47
C GLY A 76 11.99 -11.58 -5.16
N THR A 77 11.93 -11.35 -6.47
CA THR A 77 13.06 -10.82 -7.28
C THR A 77 13.05 -9.31 -7.47
N GLY A 78 11.92 -8.67 -7.12
CA GLY A 78 11.66 -7.27 -7.41
C GLY A 78 11.17 -7.00 -8.85
N ARG A 79 10.98 -8.05 -9.65
CA ARG A 79 10.57 -7.92 -11.08
C ARG A 79 9.19 -8.51 -11.36
N GLY A 80 8.59 -9.23 -10.41
CA GLY A 80 7.30 -9.86 -10.53
C GLY A 80 6.18 -9.02 -9.95
N GLY A 81 5.00 -9.60 -10.00
CA GLY A 81 3.77 -9.01 -9.47
C GLY A 81 2.88 -8.43 -10.55
N GLU A 82 1.58 -8.57 -10.32
CA GLU A 82 0.55 -8.17 -11.26
C GLU A 82 -0.60 -7.46 -10.51
N SER A 83 -1.21 -6.47 -11.14
CA SER A 83 -2.40 -5.82 -10.58
C SER A 83 -3.65 -6.71 -10.73
N ILE A 84 -4.72 -6.36 -10.00
CA ILE A 84 -6.04 -7.00 -10.19
C ILE A 84 -6.59 -6.81 -11.61
N TYR A 85 -6.09 -5.83 -12.34
CA TYR A 85 -6.52 -5.46 -13.69
C TYR A 85 -5.84 -6.29 -14.78
N GLY A 86 -4.88 -7.17 -14.43
CA GLY A 86 -4.12 -7.98 -15.39
C GLY A 86 -3.15 -7.17 -16.27
N LYS A 87 -2.89 -5.92 -15.91
CA LYS A 87 -1.97 -4.99 -16.60
C LYS A 87 -1.51 -3.90 -15.65
N PRO A 88 -0.39 -3.21 -15.95
CA PRO A 88 -0.01 -2.02 -15.19
C PRO A 88 -1.08 -0.94 -15.21
N PHE A 89 -1.17 -0.17 -14.12
CA PHE A 89 -2.12 0.95 -14.03
C PHE A 89 -1.40 2.27 -13.71
N GLU A 90 -2.12 3.36 -13.98
CA GLU A 90 -1.60 4.71 -13.90
C GLU A 90 -1.28 5.18 -12.48
N ASP A 91 -0.40 6.17 -12.39
CA ASP A 91 -0.08 6.87 -11.16
C ASP A 91 -1.22 7.81 -10.75
N GLU A 92 -1.42 7.96 -9.43
CA GLU A 92 -2.41 8.84 -8.84
C GLU A 92 -1.70 9.80 -7.88
N PHE A 93 -1.73 11.10 -8.20
CA PHE A 93 -1.09 12.14 -7.39
C PHE A 93 -2.08 13.21 -6.96
N LYS A 94 -1.91 13.68 -5.72
CA LYS A 94 -2.63 14.84 -5.17
C LYS A 94 -1.63 15.89 -4.68
N PRO A 95 -1.85 17.18 -4.93
CA PRO A 95 -0.86 18.24 -4.67
C PRO A 95 -0.34 18.30 -3.23
N ASN A 96 -1.18 17.99 -2.25
CA ASN A 96 -0.84 18.12 -0.83
C ASN A 96 -0.51 16.78 -0.16
N ILE A 97 -0.39 15.70 -0.92
CA ILE A 97 -0.07 14.37 -0.40
C ILE A 97 1.38 14.08 -0.74
N MET A 98 2.22 14.01 0.28
CA MET A 98 3.68 13.98 0.15
C MET A 98 4.30 12.95 1.09
N PHE A 99 5.49 12.48 0.74
CA PHE A 99 6.32 11.59 1.57
C PHE A 99 7.00 12.37 2.71
N SER A 100 6.22 12.97 3.60
CA SER A 100 6.67 13.90 4.64
C SER A 100 6.96 13.25 5.99
N LYS A 101 6.64 11.97 6.16
CA LYS A 101 6.77 11.22 7.43
C LYS A 101 7.07 9.74 7.18
N PRO A 102 7.55 8.99 8.19
CA PRO A 102 7.59 7.53 8.13
C PRO A 102 6.17 6.93 8.12
N GLY A 103 6.06 5.66 7.69
CA GLY A 103 4.81 4.91 7.68
C GLY A 103 3.91 5.20 6.47
N ILE A 104 4.38 5.89 5.45
CA ILE A 104 3.63 6.07 4.20
C ILE A 104 3.63 4.77 3.41
N LEU A 105 2.44 4.31 2.99
CA LEU A 105 2.23 3.17 2.10
C LEU A 105 2.05 3.68 0.67
N ALA A 106 2.91 3.20 -0.24
CA ALA A 106 2.93 3.64 -1.63
C ALA A 106 3.21 2.51 -2.61
N MET A 107 2.81 2.69 -3.88
CA MET A 107 3.10 1.74 -4.95
C MET A 107 4.58 1.81 -5.37
N ALA A 108 5.23 0.66 -5.43
CA ALA A 108 6.48 0.52 -6.17
C ALA A 108 6.15 0.44 -7.68
N ASN A 109 7.04 0.99 -8.50
CA ASN A 109 6.88 0.98 -9.96
C ASN A 109 8.24 0.92 -10.67
N ALA A 110 8.22 0.67 -11.98
CA ALA A 110 9.40 0.68 -12.87
C ALA A 110 9.40 1.90 -13.79
N GLY A 111 8.82 3.01 -13.37
CA GLY A 111 8.60 4.24 -14.11
C GLY A 111 7.13 4.65 -14.10
N ARG A 112 6.79 5.72 -14.81
CA ARG A 112 5.43 6.27 -14.80
C ARG A 112 4.40 5.25 -15.30
N ASN A 113 3.27 5.17 -14.56
CA ASN A 113 2.12 4.37 -14.95
C ASN A 113 2.42 2.86 -15.07
N THR A 114 3.32 2.34 -14.21
CA THR A 114 3.68 0.92 -14.19
C THR A 114 3.36 0.24 -12.86
N ASN A 115 2.34 0.73 -12.16
CA ASN A 115 1.92 0.15 -10.89
C ASN A 115 1.35 -1.27 -11.08
N GLY A 116 1.73 -2.19 -10.18
CA GLY A 116 1.28 -3.58 -10.19
C GLY A 116 0.81 -4.02 -8.80
N SER A 117 1.44 -5.06 -8.24
CA SER A 117 1.18 -5.52 -6.87
C SER A 117 2.23 -5.07 -5.85
N GLN A 118 3.40 -4.61 -6.31
CA GLN A 118 4.47 -4.23 -5.41
C GLN A 118 4.19 -2.90 -4.70
N PHE A 119 4.51 -2.85 -3.43
CA PHE A 119 4.34 -1.68 -2.56
C PHE A 119 5.57 -1.49 -1.69
N PHE A 120 5.69 -0.32 -1.08
CA PHE A 120 6.68 -0.07 -0.03
C PHE A 120 6.09 0.75 1.12
N ILE A 121 6.74 0.64 2.27
CA ILE A 121 6.43 1.41 3.48
C ILE A 121 7.67 2.25 3.81
N THR A 122 7.52 3.56 3.91
CA THR A 122 8.64 4.44 4.27
C THR A 122 8.99 4.30 5.75
N THR A 123 10.27 4.39 6.07
CA THR A 123 10.77 4.39 7.46
C THR A 123 11.27 5.76 7.92
N VAL A 124 11.42 6.69 6.98
CA VAL A 124 11.77 8.11 7.19
C VAL A 124 11.00 8.98 6.19
N PRO A 125 10.98 10.32 6.32
CA PRO A 125 10.52 11.20 5.24
C PRO A 125 11.36 11.01 3.98
N THR A 126 10.71 10.87 2.81
CA THR A 126 11.38 10.60 1.51
C THR A 126 10.89 11.56 0.42
N PRO A 127 11.09 12.89 0.58
CA PRO A 127 10.50 13.89 -0.31
C PRO A 127 10.92 13.78 -1.78
N HIS A 128 12.05 13.12 -2.07
CA HIS A 128 12.53 12.86 -3.41
C HIS A 128 11.63 11.88 -4.21
N LEU A 129 10.70 11.18 -3.54
CA LEU A 129 9.70 10.29 -4.16
C LEU A 129 8.40 11.00 -4.54
N ASN A 130 8.21 12.26 -4.13
CA ASN A 130 7.01 13.04 -4.46
C ASN A 130 6.81 13.13 -5.97
N GLY A 131 5.57 12.88 -6.44
CA GLY A 131 5.21 12.89 -7.86
C GLY A 131 5.83 11.76 -8.69
N ARG A 132 6.39 10.73 -8.04
CA ARG A 132 6.99 9.56 -8.69
C ARG A 132 6.33 8.24 -8.29
N HIS A 133 5.76 8.18 -7.10
CA HIS A 133 5.10 6.99 -6.57
C HIS A 133 3.75 7.36 -5.99
N THR A 134 2.74 6.55 -6.27
CA THR A 134 1.37 6.72 -5.79
C THR A 134 1.27 6.40 -4.30
N ILE A 135 0.99 7.42 -3.48
CA ILE A 135 0.66 7.24 -2.08
C ILE A 135 -0.80 6.82 -1.98
N PHE A 136 -1.10 5.69 -1.33
CA PHE A 136 -2.46 5.19 -1.23
C PHE A 136 -2.87 4.77 0.19
N GLY A 137 -1.98 4.95 1.18
CA GLY A 137 -2.28 4.64 2.57
C GLY A 137 -1.18 5.06 3.53
N GLU A 138 -1.37 4.70 4.78
CA GLU A 138 -0.38 4.89 5.83
C GLU A 138 -0.54 3.84 6.94
N VAL A 139 0.55 3.58 7.65
CA VAL A 139 0.54 2.73 8.85
C VAL A 139 -0.16 3.48 9.97
N VAL A 140 -1.19 2.87 10.56
CA VAL A 140 -1.91 3.39 11.72
C VAL A 140 -1.63 2.60 13.00
N GLU A 141 -1.25 1.32 12.88
CA GLU A 141 -0.78 0.50 14.00
C GLU A 141 0.44 -0.33 13.55
N GLY A 142 1.38 -0.64 14.46
CA GLY A 142 2.51 -1.51 14.18
C GLY A 142 3.74 -0.82 13.57
N MET A 143 3.94 0.49 13.78
CA MET A 143 5.19 1.15 13.39
C MET A 143 6.42 0.57 14.08
N ASP A 144 6.29 0.00 15.28
CA ASP A 144 7.35 -0.75 15.95
C ASP A 144 7.73 -2.02 15.18
N VAL A 145 6.75 -2.70 14.55
CA VAL A 145 6.97 -3.86 13.66
C VAL A 145 7.69 -3.42 12.38
N VAL A 146 7.29 -2.29 11.79
CA VAL A 146 8.00 -1.69 10.64
C VAL A 146 9.46 -1.40 11.00
N ARG A 147 9.72 -0.90 12.23
CA ARG A 147 11.09 -0.67 12.73
C ARG A 147 11.88 -1.96 12.95
N LYS A 148 11.24 -3.04 13.41
CA LYS A 148 11.88 -4.36 13.50
C LYS A 148 12.29 -4.85 12.11
N LEU A 149 11.39 -4.78 11.13
CA LEU A 149 11.68 -5.15 9.73
C LEU A 149 12.81 -4.30 9.14
N GLU A 150 12.82 -2.99 9.37
CA GLU A 150 13.89 -2.07 8.92
C GLU A 150 15.27 -2.47 9.40
N ASN A 151 15.37 -3.04 10.60
CA ASN A 151 16.63 -3.41 11.23
C ASN A 151 17.08 -4.86 10.98
N ILE A 152 16.39 -5.59 10.12
CA ILE A 152 16.78 -6.93 9.69
C ILE A 152 18.10 -6.85 8.90
N VAL A 153 18.99 -7.81 9.14
CA VAL A 153 20.24 -7.93 8.39
C VAL A 153 19.93 -8.28 6.93
N THR A 154 20.49 -7.50 6.01
CA THR A 154 20.35 -7.69 4.56
C THR A 154 21.68 -8.03 3.91
N ASP A 155 21.64 -8.61 2.72
CA ASP A 155 22.80 -8.81 1.86
C ASP A 155 23.19 -7.53 1.10
N GLY A 156 24.24 -7.60 0.26
CA GLY A 156 24.69 -6.46 -0.55
C GLY A 156 23.71 -5.97 -1.62
N ARG A 157 22.54 -6.61 -1.76
CA ARG A 157 21.45 -6.22 -2.66
C ARG A 157 20.20 -5.80 -1.90
N ASP A 158 20.33 -5.47 -0.62
CA ASP A 158 19.24 -5.08 0.28
C ASP A 158 18.20 -6.18 0.56
N MET A 159 18.50 -7.45 0.23
CA MET A 159 17.62 -8.59 0.46
C MET A 159 17.82 -9.13 1.89
N PRO A 160 16.75 -9.36 2.68
CA PRO A 160 16.88 -9.96 4.00
C PRO A 160 17.60 -11.32 3.96
N MET A 161 18.64 -11.48 4.82
CA MET A 161 19.37 -12.75 4.97
C MET A 161 18.46 -13.88 5.44
N GLN A 162 17.43 -13.55 6.22
CA GLN A 162 16.36 -14.46 6.62
C GLN A 162 15.05 -13.94 6.07
N PRO A 163 14.26 -14.76 5.35
CA PRO A 163 13.02 -14.32 4.75
C PRO A 163 12.05 -13.68 5.74
N GLN A 164 11.65 -12.45 5.48
CA GLN A 164 10.63 -11.73 6.21
C GLN A 164 9.35 -11.77 5.39
N LYS A 165 8.26 -12.33 5.94
CA LYS A 165 7.06 -12.64 5.16
C LYS A 165 5.80 -12.00 5.74
N ILE A 166 4.87 -11.71 4.85
CA ILE A 166 3.46 -11.51 5.18
C ILE A 166 2.87 -12.91 5.36
N ILE A 167 2.50 -13.27 6.59
CA ILE A 167 1.88 -14.57 6.91
C ILE A 167 0.45 -14.57 6.37
N LYS A 168 -0.28 -13.50 6.68
CA LYS A 168 -1.68 -13.32 6.28
C LYS A 168 -2.00 -11.83 6.08
N ALA A 169 -2.79 -11.54 5.05
CA ALA A 169 -3.34 -10.21 4.78
C ALA A 169 -4.87 -10.29 4.72
N TYR A 170 -5.56 -9.35 5.37
CA TYR A 170 -7.03 -9.28 5.36
C TYR A 170 -7.53 -7.85 5.62
N LEU A 171 -8.80 -7.61 5.24
CA LEU A 171 -9.50 -6.36 5.57
C LEU A 171 -10.07 -6.45 6.98
N LYS A 172 -10.00 -5.33 7.71
CA LYS A 172 -10.55 -5.19 9.06
C LYS A 172 -11.96 -4.60 9.00
#